data_21aaa925aefaa1ac693ff63e19314965
#
_entry.id   21aaa925aefaa1ac693ff63e19314965
#
_cell.length_a   1.000
_cell.length_b   1.000
_cell.length_c   1.000
_cell.angle_alpha   90.00
_cell.angle_beta   90.00
_cell.angle_gamma   90.00
#
_symmetry.space_group_name_H-M   'P 1'
#
loop_
_entity.id
_entity.type
_entity.pdbx_description
1 polymer ?
#
loop_
_entity_poly.entity_id
_entity_poly.type
_entity_poly.pdbx_seq_one_letter_code
_entity_poly.pdbx_strand_id
1 'polypeptide(L)'
;MQTPFFSSTSRLLTALVCAGALAGCAQSTTVPSGTQWQAAADNTTYLSPELQQFFNNSAEQASAYFDQTPWGNHADVIVQRQYYAGSGRECLGLQVLPAAQAAKTAIACQQNNQWVPVRPVTELLSAQ
;
A
#
# COMPACT_ATOMS: atom_id res chain seq x y z
N MET A 1 -26.16 -4.17 -71.31
CA MET A 1 -26.16 -3.72 -69.91
C MET A 1 -25.85 -4.97 -69.05
N GLN A 2 -24.61 -5.14 -68.67
CA GLN A 2 -24.16 -6.29 -67.85
C GLN A 2 -23.83 -5.79 -66.46
N THR A 3 -24.53 -6.32 -65.47
CA THR A 3 -24.23 -6.07 -64.06
C THR A 3 -23.20 -7.09 -63.60
N PRO A 4 -22.09 -6.69 -62.99
CA PRO A 4 -21.15 -7.66 -62.45
C PRO A 4 -21.64 -8.12 -61.05
N PHE A 5 -21.90 -9.44 -60.96
CA PHE A 5 -22.06 -10.11 -59.68
C PHE A 5 -20.72 -10.17 -58.96
N PHE A 6 -20.49 -9.27 -58.01
CA PHE A 6 -19.37 -9.39 -57.10
C PHE A 6 -19.67 -10.46 -56.04
N SER A 7 -18.91 -11.51 -56.16
CA SER A 7 -18.94 -12.68 -55.34
C SER A 7 -18.72 -12.31 -53.84
N SER A 8 -19.74 -12.58 -53.02
CA SER A 8 -19.82 -12.35 -51.60
C SER A 8 -19.03 -13.36 -50.74
N THR A 9 -18.11 -14.11 -51.33
CA THR A 9 -17.37 -15.18 -50.60
C THR A 9 -16.08 -14.76 -49.95
N SER A 10 -15.59 -13.52 -50.23
CA SER A 10 -14.31 -13.05 -49.65
C SER A 10 -14.42 -12.43 -48.25
N ARG A 11 -15.64 -12.17 -47.75
CA ARG A 11 -15.83 -11.56 -46.43
C ARG A 11 -15.93 -12.52 -45.25
N LEU A 12 -16.13 -13.84 -45.55
CA LEU A 12 -16.23 -14.86 -44.48
C LEU A 12 -14.89 -15.40 -43.99
N LEU A 13 -13.84 -15.28 -44.80
CA LEU A 13 -12.51 -15.77 -44.43
C LEU A 13 -11.72 -14.79 -43.50
N THR A 14 -12.07 -13.50 -43.51
CA THR A 14 -11.38 -12.52 -42.70
C THR A 14 -11.90 -12.46 -41.24
N ALA A 15 -13.12 -12.97 -41.01
CA ALA A 15 -13.72 -12.98 -39.66
C ALA A 15 -13.18 -14.12 -38.77
N LEU A 16 -12.62 -15.17 -39.35
CA LEU A 16 -12.14 -16.31 -38.57
C LEU A 16 -10.73 -16.16 -38.00
N VAL A 17 -9.94 -15.21 -38.52
CA VAL A 17 -8.55 -14.99 -38.07
C VAL A 17 -8.48 -14.11 -36.84
N CYS A 18 -9.48 -13.27 -36.57
CA CYS A 18 -9.48 -12.37 -35.40
C CYS A 18 -9.93 -13.04 -34.09
N ALA A 19 -10.56 -14.21 -34.14
CA ALA A 19 -11.04 -14.91 -32.94
C ALA A 19 -9.95 -15.70 -32.18
N GLY A 20 -8.77 -15.89 -32.77
CA GLY A 20 -7.70 -16.69 -32.18
C GLY A 20 -6.72 -15.92 -31.30
N ALA A 21 -6.77 -14.60 -31.26
CA ALA A 21 -5.74 -13.77 -30.61
C ALA A 21 -6.06 -13.36 -29.15
N LEU A 22 -7.22 -13.75 -28.59
CA LEU A 22 -7.64 -13.35 -27.24
C LEU A 22 -7.48 -14.44 -26.18
N ALA A 23 -6.90 -15.59 -26.53
CA ALA A 23 -6.71 -16.71 -25.60
C ALA A 23 -5.38 -16.66 -24.82
N GLY A 24 -4.65 -15.55 -24.84
CA GLY A 24 -3.25 -15.47 -24.40
C GLY A 24 -2.96 -14.88 -23.03
N CYS A 25 -3.94 -14.50 -22.20
CA CYS A 25 -3.64 -13.80 -20.94
C CYS A 25 -4.34 -14.36 -19.71
N ALA A 26 -4.69 -15.63 -19.68
CA ALA A 26 -5.14 -16.31 -18.46
C ALA A 26 -4.13 -17.38 -18.03
N GLN A 27 -2.86 -17.00 -17.86
CA GLN A 27 -2.01 -17.79 -17.00
C GLN A 27 -2.29 -17.33 -15.56
N SER A 28 -3.29 -17.96 -14.97
CA SER A 28 -3.33 -18.10 -13.52
C SER A 28 -2.06 -18.87 -13.15
N THR A 29 -1.01 -18.15 -12.80
CA THR A 29 0.07 -18.74 -12.03
C THR A 29 -0.59 -19.25 -10.75
N THR A 30 -0.80 -20.56 -10.70
CA THR A 30 -1.07 -21.26 -9.45
C THR A 30 0.13 -20.93 -8.57
N VAL A 31 -0.03 -19.91 -7.73
CA VAL A 31 0.89 -19.64 -6.64
C VAL A 31 0.91 -20.93 -5.82
N PRO A 32 2.08 -21.59 -5.68
CA PRO A 32 2.14 -22.80 -4.86
C PRO A 32 1.58 -22.43 -3.50
N SER A 33 0.59 -23.21 -3.04
CA SER A 33 -0.09 -23.09 -1.74
C SER A 33 0.86 -23.34 -0.54
N GLY A 34 2.03 -22.74 -0.55
CA GLY A 34 3.04 -22.87 0.49
C GLY A 34 3.66 -21.56 0.91
N THR A 35 3.46 -20.50 0.15
CA THR A 35 3.82 -19.16 0.61
C THR A 35 2.54 -18.45 0.92
N GLN A 36 1.87 -18.87 1.97
CA GLN A 36 1.05 -17.96 2.70
C GLN A 36 1.96 -16.75 2.97
N TRP A 37 1.68 -15.63 2.32
CA TRP A 37 2.04 -14.35 2.86
C TRP A 37 1.23 -14.22 4.16
N GLN A 38 1.63 -15.01 5.13
CA GLN A 38 1.42 -14.61 6.49
C GLN A 38 2.16 -13.29 6.54
N ALA A 39 1.43 -12.21 6.28
CA ALA A 39 1.76 -10.97 6.92
C ALA A 39 2.19 -11.45 8.28
N ALA A 40 3.44 -11.14 8.67
CA ALA A 40 3.91 -11.50 9.99
C ALA A 40 2.85 -10.94 10.94
N ALA A 41 1.77 -11.68 10.99
CA ALA A 41 0.65 -11.49 11.84
C ALA A 41 1.25 -11.74 13.19
N ASP A 42 0.86 -10.93 14.08
CA ASP A 42 0.90 -11.09 15.51
C ASP A 42 2.08 -10.50 16.27
N ASN A 43 3.03 -9.83 15.64
CA ASN A 43 3.73 -8.76 16.34
C ASN A 43 3.23 -7.39 15.86
N THR A 44 1.93 -7.22 15.73
CA THR A 44 1.33 -5.89 15.58
C THR A 44 1.56 -5.15 16.88
N THR A 45 2.69 -4.47 16.98
CA THR A 45 2.98 -3.59 18.11
C THR A 45 2.06 -2.41 17.98
N TYR A 46 0.96 -2.44 18.71
CA TYR A 46 0.06 -1.29 18.82
C TYR A 46 0.83 -0.14 19.47
N LEU A 47 0.52 1.05 19.05
CA LEU A 47 1.07 2.26 19.65
C LEU A 47 0.56 2.42 21.09
N SER A 48 1.32 3.13 21.91
CA SER A 48 0.90 3.45 23.27
C SER A 48 -0.45 4.18 23.30
N PRO A 49 -1.22 4.09 24.38
CA PRO A 49 -2.50 4.78 24.49
C PRO A 49 -2.42 6.28 24.23
N GLU A 50 -1.33 6.91 24.65
CA GLU A 50 -1.11 8.34 24.44
C GLU A 50 -0.92 8.67 22.94
N LEU A 51 -0.14 7.86 22.22
CA LEU A 51 0.02 8.00 20.78
C LEU A 51 -1.30 7.73 20.03
N GLN A 52 -2.07 6.73 20.46
CA GLN A 52 -3.40 6.45 19.91
C GLN A 52 -4.32 7.66 20.06
N GLN A 53 -4.38 8.24 21.25
CA GLN A 53 -5.21 9.40 21.54
C GLN A 53 -4.75 10.62 20.73
N PHE A 54 -3.45 10.84 20.63
CA PHE A 54 -2.90 11.92 19.83
C PHE A 54 -3.31 11.78 18.37
N PHE A 55 -3.09 10.63 17.75
CA PHE A 55 -3.42 10.42 16.33
C PHE A 55 -4.92 10.47 16.03
N ASN A 56 -5.77 10.02 16.95
CA ASN A 56 -7.22 10.13 16.80
C ASN A 56 -7.74 11.57 16.79
N ASN A 57 -7.00 12.49 17.40
CA ASN A 57 -7.42 13.89 17.57
C ASN A 57 -6.55 14.89 16.79
N SER A 58 -5.53 14.42 16.07
CA SER A 58 -4.58 15.31 15.41
C SER A 58 -5.07 15.77 14.04
N ALA A 59 -4.89 17.03 13.75
CA ALA A 59 -4.89 17.58 12.41
C ALA A 59 -3.48 17.56 11.81
N GLU A 60 -3.37 17.84 10.51
CA GLU A 60 -2.07 18.09 9.87
C GLU A 60 -1.31 19.22 10.59
N GLN A 61 -0.01 19.06 10.71
CA GLN A 61 0.93 19.94 11.43
C GLN A 61 0.77 19.91 12.96
N ALA A 62 -0.09 19.07 13.51
CA ALA A 62 -0.11 18.86 14.95
C ALA A 62 1.20 18.20 15.42
N SER A 63 1.70 18.60 16.56
CA SER A 63 2.91 18.04 17.18
C SER A 63 2.70 17.77 18.66
N ALA A 64 3.35 16.71 19.15
CA ALA A 64 3.40 16.38 20.56
C ALA A 64 4.69 15.63 20.89
N TYR A 65 5.16 15.81 22.13
CA TYR A 65 6.31 15.12 22.67
C TYR A 65 5.89 13.82 23.36
N PHE A 66 6.70 12.76 23.14
CA PHE A 66 6.49 11.44 23.76
C PHE A 66 7.80 10.90 24.30
N ASP A 67 7.78 10.35 25.52
CA ASP A 67 8.94 9.71 26.13
C ASP A 67 9.33 8.41 25.42
N GLN A 68 8.34 7.67 24.89
CA GLN A 68 8.56 6.41 24.19
C GLN A 68 7.73 6.37 22.91
N THR A 69 8.41 6.11 21.81
CA THR A 69 7.76 5.84 20.52
C THR A 69 8.44 4.64 19.84
N PRO A 70 7.75 3.96 18.91
CA PRO A 70 8.39 2.88 18.13
C PRO A 70 9.55 3.37 17.28
N TRP A 71 9.63 4.67 17.06
CA TRP A 71 10.61 5.30 16.17
C TRP A 71 11.79 5.93 16.92
N GLY A 72 11.75 5.98 18.22
CA GLY A 72 12.79 6.54 19.09
C GLY A 72 12.23 7.05 20.40
N ASN A 73 13.08 7.14 21.42
CA ASN A 73 12.70 7.65 22.72
C ASN A 73 12.89 9.18 22.78
N HIS A 74 12.13 9.83 23.66
CA HIS A 74 12.18 11.27 23.88
C HIS A 74 12.04 12.03 22.55
N ALA A 75 10.94 11.85 21.86
CA ALA A 75 10.75 12.33 20.50
C ALA A 75 9.57 13.29 20.37
N ASP A 76 9.76 14.35 19.60
CA ASP A 76 8.66 15.12 19.05
C ASP A 76 8.11 14.42 17.82
N VAL A 77 6.81 14.18 17.79
CA VAL A 77 6.09 13.58 16.67
C VAL A 77 5.21 14.64 16.04
N ILE A 78 5.43 14.88 14.75
CA ILE A 78 4.69 15.88 13.96
C ILE A 78 3.91 15.15 12.87
N VAL A 79 2.60 15.38 12.81
CA VAL A 79 1.74 14.87 11.73
C VAL A 79 1.94 15.75 10.49
N GLN A 80 2.59 15.22 9.45
CA GLN A 80 2.86 15.95 8.23
C GLN A 80 1.66 15.95 7.27
N ARG A 81 0.98 14.81 7.17
CA ARG A 81 -0.15 14.62 6.27
C ARG A 81 -1.02 13.45 6.73
N GLN A 82 -2.28 13.51 6.34
CA GLN A 82 -3.26 12.44 6.47
C GLN A 82 -3.67 11.97 5.08
N TYR A 83 -3.72 10.67 4.85
CA TYR A 83 -4.06 10.12 3.55
C TYR A 83 -4.64 8.71 3.66
N TYR A 84 -5.29 8.25 2.60
CA TYR A 84 -5.73 6.86 2.49
C TYR A 84 -4.73 6.06 1.66
N ALA A 85 -4.24 4.97 2.21
CA ALA A 85 -3.39 4.03 1.49
C ALA A 85 -4.19 3.28 0.41
N GLY A 86 -3.51 2.68 -0.56
CA GLY A 86 -4.14 1.86 -1.60
C GLY A 86 -4.96 0.68 -1.07
N SER A 87 -4.74 0.27 0.18
CA SER A 87 -5.55 -0.71 0.91
C SER A 87 -6.86 -0.15 1.48
N GLY A 88 -7.14 1.15 1.30
CA GLY A 88 -8.30 1.84 1.89
C GLY A 88 -8.14 2.21 3.36
N ARG A 89 -6.98 1.94 3.97
CA ARG A 89 -6.71 2.32 5.36
C ARG A 89 -6.30 3.78 5.47
N GLU A 90 -6.77 4.43 6.51
CA GLU A 90 -6.31 5.76 6.87
C GLU A 90 -4.89 5.69 7.42
N CYS A 91 -4.01 6.58 6.95
CA CYS A 91 -2.61 6.63 7.33
C CYS A 91 -2.17 8.06 7.61
N LEU A 92 -1.22 8.19 8.52
CA LEU A 92 -0.52 9.43 8.84
C LEU A 92 0.93 9.33 8.41
N GLY A 93 1.38 10.31 7.63
CA GLY A 93 2.81 10.55 7.41
C GLY A 93 3.34 11.42 8.53
N LEU A 94 4.38 10.97 9.19
CA LEU A 94 4.93 11.57 10.39
C LEU A 94 6.36 12.03 10.17
N GLN A 95 6.75 13.12 10.82
CA GLN A 95 8.13 13.45 11.10
C GLN A 95 8.39 13.22 12.58
N VAL A 96 9.43 12.46 12.87
CA VAL A 96 9.83 12.13 14.24
C VAL A 96 11.22 12.68 14.49
N LEU A 97 11.36 13.44 15.57
CA LEU A 97 12.60 14.07 16.00
C LEU A 97 13.02 13.52 17.36
N PRO A 98 13.70 12.35 17.39
CA PRO A 98 14.19 11.81 18.65
C PRO A 98 15.35 12.66 19.20
N ALA A 99 15.44 12.83 20.52
CA ALA A 99 16.46 13.67 21.16
C ALA A 99 17.91 13.23 20.84
N ALA A 100 18.14 11.92 20.68
CA ALA A 100 19.48 11.34 20.48
C ALA A 100 19.76 10.83 19.07
N GLN A 101 18.86 11.05 18.11
CA GLN A 101 18.97 10.54 16.75
C GLN A 101 18.59 11.61 15.74
N ALA A 102 18.98 11.40 14.48
CA ALA A 102 18.53 12.27 13.40
C ALA A 102 17.00 12.18 13.20
N ALA A 103 16.43 13.28 12.73
CA ALA A 103 15.03 13.32 12.32
C ALA A 103 14.74 12.23 11.26
N LYS A 104 13.62 11.57 11.37
CA LYS A 104 13.22 10.52 10.43
C LYS A 104 11.74 10.65 10.05
N THR A 105 11.41 10.11 8.88
CA THR A 105 10.03 9.98 8.44
C THR A 105 9.48 8.65 8.92
N ALA A 106 8.24 8.65 9.39
CA ALA A 106 7.54 7.46 9.84
C ALA A 106 6.11 7.44 9.29
N ILE A 107 5.48 6.29 9.34
CA ILE A 107 4.10 6.09 8.92
C ILE A 107 3.36 5.31 10.01
N ALA A 108 2.18 5.76 10.33
CA ALA A 108 1.22 5.02 11.15
C ALA A 108 -0.08 4.86 10.35
N CYS A 109 -0.67 3.67 10.35
CA CYS A 109 -1.95 3.40 9.67
C CYS A 109 -2.95 2.78 10.62
N GLN A 110 -4.23 3.02 10.37
CA GLN A 110 -5.30 2.36 11.12
C GLN A 110 -5.45 0.90 10.71
N GLN A 111 -5.54 0.03 11.71
CA GLN A 111 -5.88 -1.38 11.58
C GLN A 111 -6.81 -1.75 12.73
N ASN A 112 -8.02 -2.22 12.41
CA ASN A 112 -9.04 -2.56 13.42
C ASN A 112 -9.31 -1.40 14.41
N ASN A 113 -9.46 -0.17 13.91
CA ASN A 113 -9.66 1.05 14.70
C ASN A 113 -8.51 1.42 15.65
N GLN A 114 -7.33 0.84 15.46
CA GLN A 114 -6.13 1.18 16.22
C GLN A 114 -4.99 1.58 15.29
N TRP A 115 -4.20 2.55 15.70
CA TRP A 115 -3.01 2.97 14.97
C TRP A 115 -1.86 1.98 15.20
N VAL A 116 -1.23 1.59 14.10
CA VAL A 116 -0.06 0.70 14.11
C VAL A 116 1.08 1.33 13.33
N PRO A 117 2.33 1.19 13.78
CA PRO A 117 3.48 1.67 13.02
C PRO A 117 3.67 0.81 11.76
N VAL A 118 3.95 1.45 10.64
CA VAL A 118 4.28 0.78 9.38
C VAL A 118 5.77 0.89 9.16
N ARG A 119 6.44 -0.23 8.88
CA ARG A 119 7.86 -0.22 8.50
C ARG A 119 7.99 0.18 7.03
N PRO A 120 8.79 1.21 6.71
CA PRO A 120 9.09 1.52 5.31
C PRO A 120 9.88 0.36 4.69
N VAL A 121 9.51 0.00 3.47
CA VAL A 121 10.17 -1.10 2.72
C VAL A 121 11.66 -0.82 2.52
N THR A 122 12.06 0.44 2.50
CA THR A 122 13.45 0.89 2.36
C THR A 122 14.34 0.49 3.54
N GLU A 123 13.80 0.31 4.74
CA GLU A 123 14.59 -0.17 5.89
C GLU A 123 14.99 -1.64 5.74
N LEU A 124 14.19 -2.44 5.04
CA LEU A 124 14.49 -3.85 4.79
C LEU A 124 15.65 -4.04 3.81
N LEU A 125 15.91 -3.06 2.96
CA LEU A 125 17.01 -3.11 1.98
C LEU A 125 18.34 -2.64 2.56
N SER A 126 18.32 -1.93 3.68
CA SER A 126 19.53 -1.39 4.34
C SER A 126 20.12 -2.35 5.37
N ALA A 127 19.47 -3.46 5.65
CA ALA A 127 19.87 -4.44 6.67
C ALA A 127 20.62 -5.67 6.10
N GLN A 128 21.13 -5.58 4.85
CA GLN A 128 21.98 -6.60 4.21
C GLN A 128 23.44 -6.20 4.22
#